data_b4f0d6f2062e00073f691d103f123125
#
_entry.id   b4f0d6f2062e00073f691d103f123125
#
_cell.length_a   1.000
_cell.length_b   1.000
_cell.length_c   1.000
_cell.angle_alpha   90.00
_cell.angle_beta   90.00
_cell.angle_gamma   90.00
#
_symmetry.space_group_name_H-M   'P 1'
#
loop_
_entity.id
_entity.type
_entity.pdbx_description
1 polymer ?
#
loop_
_entity_poly.entity_id
_entity_poly.type
_entity_poly.pdbx_seq_one_letter_code
_entity_poly.pdbx_strand_id
1 'polypeptide(L)'
;MKTDKIFYTLFQVFPELLFQLLGESPNLAQNYQFKSIEIKELAFRLDGVFIPDADHPDYPLYFVEVQFQKDKDFYWRFITQIFLYLKQYKPERTCCPVIIWGRRRLDIGFPLAYQNLLNLEHIQRIYLDEIEGESPPSLGISILQFIVISTKKAPEQVQSLIKQTRQQIVDPNTQRNVIELIEKIIIYKFPQKSRQ
;
A
#
# COMPACT_ATOMS: atom_id res chain seq x y z
N MET A 1 -4.78 2.23 -12.56
CA MET A 1 -3.51 1.70 -13.13
C MET A 1 -3.33 0.24 -12.73
N LYS A 2 -2.45 -0.56 -13.38
CA LYS A 2 -2.28 -1.99 -13.01
C LYS A 2 -1.69 -2.19 -11.62
N THR A 3 -0.86 -1.24 -11.15
CA THR A 3 -0.25 -1.23 -9.81
C THR A 3 -1.28 -1.13 -8.68
N ASP A 4 -2.32 -0.33 -8.84
CA ASP A 4 -3.35 -0.10 -7.82
C ASP A 4 -4.04 -1.43 -7.46
N LYS A 5 -4.33 -2.26 -8.47
CA LYS A 5 -4.91 -3.60 -8.24
C LYS A 5 -3.96 -4.55 -7.51
N ILE A 6 -2.66 -4.46 -7.79
CA ILE A 6 -1.64 -5.27 -7.11
C ILE A 6 -1.63 -4.92 -5.62
N PHE A 7 -1.55 -3.62 -5.28
CA PHE A 7 -1.52 -3.17 -3.89
C PHE A 7 -2.85 -3.39 -3.17
N TYR A 8 -3.97 -3.18 -3.85
CA TYR A 8 -5.27 -3.51 -3.29
C TYR A 8 -5.34 -4.99 -2.88
N THR A 9 -4.93 -5.90 -3.78
CA THR A 9 -4.89 -7.34 -3.47
C THR A 9 -3.90 -7.65 -2.35
N LEU A 10 -2.74 -6.99 -2.34
CA LEU A 10 -1.72 -7.19 -1.33
C LEU A 10 -2.22 -6.83 0.08
N PHE A 11 -2.85 -5.66 0.23
CA PHE A 11 -3.42 -5.24 1.52
C PHE A 11 -4.67 -6.02 1.93
N GLN A 12 -5.40 -6.62 0.98
CA GLN A 12 -6.49 -7.54 1.32
C GLN A 12 -5.97 -8.85 1.90
N VAL A 13 -4.86 -9.38 1.36
CA VAL A 13 -4.29 -10.66 1.81
C VAL A 13 -3.40 -10.48 3.05
N PHE A 14 -2.70 -9.36 3.12
CA PHE A 14 -1.75 -9.04 4.19
C PHE A 14 -2.05 -7.65 4.80
N PRO A 15 -3.18 -7.48 5.52
CA PRO A 15 -3.51 -6.19 6.11
C PRO A 15 -2.48 -5.73 7.16
N GLU A 16 -1.77 -6.64 7.79
CA GLU A 16 -0.68 -6.36 8.73
C GLU A 16 0.52 -5.65 8.09
N LEU A 17 0.65 -5.72 6.78
CA LEU A 17 1.74 -5.12 6.03
C LEU A 17 1.81 -3.60 6.21
N LEU A 18 0.66 -2.92 6.27
CA LEU A 18 0.64 -1.48 6.56
C LEU A 18 1.34 -1.17 7.88
N PHE A 19 0.97 -1.90 8.93
CA PHE A 19 1.49 -1.67 10.29
C PHE A 19 2.97 -2.01 10.39
N GLN A 20 3.43 -3.06 9.73
CA GLN A 20 4.86 -3.38 9.59
C GLN A 20 5.64 -2.24 8.92
N LEU A 21 5.10 -1.66 7.85
CA LEU A 21 5.72 -0.53 7.14
C LEU A 21 5.79 0.75 8.00
N LEU A 22 4.84 0.93 8.90
CA LEU A 22 4.80 2.05 9.85
C LEU A 22 5.67 1.82 11.09
N GLY A 23 6.27 0.63 11.26
CA GLY A 23 6.98 0.24 12.47
C GLY A 23 6.06 -0.06 13.66
N GLU A 24 4.79 -0.31 13.39
CA GLU A 24 3.77 -0.63 14.35
C GLU A 24 3.60 -2.16 14.52
N SER A 25 2.88 -2.57 15.56
CA SER A 25 2.59 -4.00 15.76
C SER A 25 1.70 -4.56 14.66
N PRO A 26 2.10 -5.66 13.97
CA PRO A 26 1.29 -6.31 12.95
C PRO A 26 -0.08 -6.77 13.45
N ASN A 27 -0.19 -7.06 14.76
CA ASN A 27 -1.44 -7.48 15.39
C ASN A 27 -2.54 -6.41 15.36
N LEU A 28 -2.17 -5.14 15.17
CA LEU A 28 -3.16 -4.06 15.00
C LEU A 28 -4.09 -4.30 13.84
N ALA A 29 -3.65 -5.00 12.79
CA ALA A 29 -4.45 -5.31 11.62
C ALA A 29 -5.77 -6.02 11.94
N GLN A 30 -5.82 -6.80 13.02
CA GLN A 30 -7.02 -7.50 13.46
C GLN A 30 -8.18 -6.57 13.85
N ASN A 31 -7.86 -5.30 14.16
CA ASN A 31 -8.82 -4.28 14.57
C ASN A 31 -9.22 -3.34 13.43
N TYR A 32 -8.83 -3.66 12.19
CA TYR A 32 -9.07 -2.82 11.03
C TYR A 32 -9.69 -3.58 9.86
N GLN A 33 -10.56 -2.90 9.12
CA GLN A 33 -11.06 -3.35 7.83
C GLN A 33 -10.43 -2.51 6.72
N PHE A 34 -9.79 -3.16 5.75
CA PHE A 34 -9.28 -2.51 4.56
C PHE A 34 -10.35 -2.41 3.48
N LYS A 35 -10.61 -1.20 2.97
CA LYS A 35 -11.62 -0.94 1.92
C LYS A 35 -11.11 0.05 0.89
N SER A 36 -11.53 -0.13 -0.36
CA SER A 36 -11.49 0.92 -1.38
C SER A 36 -12.80 1.72 -1.31
N ILE A 37 -12.72 3.04 -1.27
CA ILE A 37 -13.88 3.91 -1.07
C ILE A 37 -14.03 4.87 -2.24
N GLU A 38 -15.20 4.85 -2.86
CA GLU A 38 -15.58 5.81 -3.88
C GLU A 38 -16.18 7.07 -3.27
N ILE A 39 -15.66 8.23 -3.67
CA ILE A 39 -16.15 9.52 -3.23
C ILE A 39 -17.11 10.07 -4.29
N LYS A 40 -18.39 10.18 -3.95
CA LYS A 40 -19.48 10.45 -4.90
C LYS A 40 -19.40 11.80 -5.61
N GLU A 41 -18.81 12.82 -4.98
CA GLU A 41 -18.94 14.21 -5.46
C GLU A 41 -18.07 14.58 -6.67
N LEU A 42 -17.01 13.84 -7.04
CA LEU A 42 -16.10 14.19 -8.15
C LEU A 42 -15.49 12.98 -8.86
N ALA A 43 -16.11 11.81 -8.78
CA ALA A 43 -15.53 10.54 -9.28
C ALA A 43 -14.11 10.25 -8.75
N PHE A 44 -13.79 10.75 -7.55
CA PHE A 44 -12.56 10.43 -6.85
C PHE A 44 -12.69 9.10 -6.11
N ARG A 45 -11.62 8.35 -6.12
CA ARG A 45 -11.52 7.07 -5.42
C ARG A 45 -10.26 7.06 -4.58
N LEU A 46 -10.40 6.77 -3.29
CA LEU A 46 -9.29 6.41 -2.42
C LEU A 46 -8.95 4.94 -2.65
N ASP A 47 -7.70 4.66 -2.98
CA ASP A 47 -7.25 3.29 -3.29
C ASP A 47 -7.30 2.39 -2.07
N GLY A 48 -7.02 2.92 -0.86
CA GLY A 48 -7.10 2.16 0.37
C GLY A 48 -7.42 3.01 1.60
N VAL A 49 -8.39 2.56 2.38
CA VAL A 49 -8.70 3.11 3.69
C VAL A 49 -8.75 1.95 4.69
N PHE A 50 -7.95 2.06 5.76
CA PHE A 50 -8.04 1.17 6.89
C PHE A 50 -8.96 1.83 7.93
N ILE A 51 -10.08 1.17 8.18
CA ILE A 51 -11.12 1.65 9.09
C ILE A 51 -11.08 0.76 10.32
N PRO A 52 -10.80 1.33 11.51
CA PRO A 52 -10.81 0.54 12.74
C PRO A 52 -12.24 0.12 13.12
N ASP A 53 -12.35 -1.00 13.82
CA ASP A 53 -13.60 -1.48 14.34
C ASP A 53 -14.21 -0.50 15.37
N ALA A 54 -15.51 -0.61 15.59
CA ALA A 54 -16.25 0.29 16.48
C ALA A 54 -15.73 0.23 17.94
N ASP A 55 -15.24 -0.91 18.37
CA ASP A 55 -14.74 -1.15 19.72
C ASP A 55 -13.39 -0.45 20.02
N HIS A 56 -12.77 0.16 19.00
CA HIS A 56 -11.51 0.89 19.09
C HIS A 56 -11.67 2.36 18.67
N PRO A 57 -12.37 3.20 19.45
CA PRO A 57 -12.68 4.59 19.07
C PRO A 57 -11.42 5.47 18.93
N ASP A 58 -10.36 5.16 19.68
CA ASP A 58 -9.11 5.94 19.70
C ASP A 58 -8.16 5.60 18.54
N TYR A 59 -8.46 4.54 17.77
CA TYR A 59 -7.61 4.14 16.65
C TYR A 59 -7.86 5.05 15.43
N PRO A 60 -6.78 5.52 14.76
CA PRO A 60 -6.91 6.42 13.62
C PRO A 60 -7.43 5.71 12.36
N LEU A 61 -8.03 6.49 11.46
CA LEU A 61 -8.21 6.09 10.07
C LEU A 61 -6.88 6.20 9.33
N TYR A 62 -6.48 5.18 8.57
CA TYR A 62 -5.34 5.30 7.66
C TYR A 62 -5.83 5.44 6.23
N PHE A 63 -5.41 6.52 5.56
CA PHE A 63 -5.61 6.72 4.13
C PHE A 63 -4.32 6.34 3.42
N VAL A 64 -4.35 5.28 2.63
CA VAL A 64 -3.15 4.73 1.99
C VAL A 64 -3.23 4.94 0.49
N GLU A 65 -2.20 5.57 -0.06
CA GLU A 65 -2.03 5.76 -1.50
C GLU A 65 -0.66 5.27 -1.92
N VAL A 66 -0.59 4.61 -3.08
CA VAL A 66 0.64 4.01 -3.58
C VAL A 66 1.03 4.63 -4.90
N GLN A 67 2.29 5.12 -5.01
CA GLN A 67 2.73 5.85 -6.18
C GLN A 67 4.05 5.31 -6.77
N PHE A 68 3.96 4.85 -8.02
CA PHE A 68 5.10 4.30 -8.80
C PHE A 68 5.52 5.19 -9.96
N GLN A 69 4.88 6.32 -10.14
CA GLN A 69 5.17 7.27 -11.21
C GLN A 69 5.33 8.67 -10.65
N LYS A 70 6.12 9.48 -11.33
CA LYS A 70 6.22 10.90 -11.03
C LYS A 70 4.92 11.57 -11.46
N ASP A 71 4.22 12.20 -10.54
CA ASP A 71 2.96 12.90 -10.77
C ASP A 71 2.98 14.24 -10.04
N LYS A 72 2.91 15.34 -10.81
CA LYS A 72 2.97 16.71 -10.27
C LYS A 72 1.73 17.08 -9.47
N ASP A 73 0.60 16.44 -9.76
CA ASP A 73 -0.69 16.71 -9.13
C ASP A 73 -1.01 15.74 -7.98
N PHE A 74 -0.08 14.82 -7.69
CA PHE A 74 -0.27 13.77 -6.70
C PHE A 74 -0.76 14.29 -5.35
N TYR A 75 -0.01 15.21 -4.73
CA TYR A 75 -0.35 15.76 -3.41
C TYR A 75 -1.65 16.57 -3.43
N TRP A 76 -1.90 17.33 -4.52
CA TRP A 76 -3.15 18.07 -4.69
C TRP A 76 -4.34 17.12 -4.71
N ARG A 77 -4.26 16.05 -5.47
CA ARG A 77 -5.30 15.02 -5.56
C ARG A 77 -5.49 14.29 -4.25
N PHE A 78 -4.42 13.73 -3.67
CA PHE A 78 -4.49 12.91 -2.46
C PHE A 78 -5.07 13.68 -1.27
N ILE A 79 -4.58 14.88 -1.00
CA ILE A 79 -5.07 15.73 0.09
C ILE A 79 -6.54 16.10 -0.14
N THR A 80 -6.92 16.48 -1.37
CA THR A 80 -8.31 16.78 -1.71
C THR A 80 -9.23 15.57 -1.47
N GLN A 81 -8.82 14.37 -1.86
CA GLN A 81 -9.58 13.15 -1.63
C GLN A 81 -9.83 12.89 -0.14
N ILE A 82 -8.82 13.10 0.72
CA ILE A 82 -8.98 12.97 2.17
C ILE A 82 -9.99 13.99 2.68
N PHE A 83 -9.89 15.28 2.32
CA PHE A 83 -10.84 16.29 2.77
C PHE A 83 -12.28 16.02 2.29
N LEU A 84 -12.46 15.51 1.09
CA LEU A 84 -13.77 15.10 0.59
C LEU A 84 -14.34 13.92 1.39
N TYR A 85 -13.50 12.94 1.71
CA TYR A 85 -13.90 11.84 2.59
C TYR A 85 -14.33 12.36 3.97
N LEU A 86 -13.52 13.22 4.59
CA LEU A 86 -13.83 13.81 5.90
C LEU A 86 -15.13 14.61 5.87
N LYS A 87 -15.36 15.40 4.82
CA LYS A 87 -16.61 16.13 4.62
C LYS A 87 -17.82 15.18 4.50
N GLN A 88 -17.67 14.11 3.74
CA GLN A 88 -18.76 13.16 3.44
C GLN A 88 -19.13 12.31 4.67
N TYR A 89 -18.12 11.78 5.38
CA TYR A 89 -18.34 10.80 6.44
C TYR A 89 -18.26 11.36 7.86
N LYS A 90 -17.63 12.54 8.05
CA LYS A 90 -17.45 13.25 9.33
C LYS A 90 -17.03 12.31 10.47
N PRO A 91 -15.95 11.53 10.31
CA PRO A 91 -15.53 10.58 11.32
C PRO A 91 -15.09 11.31 12.62
N GLU A 92 -15.51 10.81 13.77
CA GLU A 92 -15.11 11.32 15.09
C GLU A 92 -13.82 10.63 15.58
N ARG A 93 -12.78 10.61 14.74
CA ARG A 93 -11.48 10.00 15.07
C ARG A 93 -10.36 10.63 14.27
N THR A 94 -9.13 10.45 14.75
CA THR A 94 -7.94 10.95 14.06
C THR A 94 -7.71 10.25 12.72
N CYS A 95 -6.97 10.91 11.84
CA CYS A 95 -6.64 10.41 10.51
C CYS A 95 -5.13 10.43 10.30
N CYS A 96 -4.60 9.36 9.74
CA CYS A 96 -3.19 9.22 9.40
C CYS A 96 -3.06 8.97 7.87
N PRO A 97 -2.70 9.99 7.09
CA PRO A 97 -2.36 9.79 5.69
C PRO A 97 -1.03 9.07 5.53
N VAL A 98 -1.00 8.04 4.66
CA VAL A 98 0.18 7.22 4.38
C VAL A 98 0.41 7.19 2.88
N ILE A 99 1.61 7.55 2.44
CA ILE A 99 2.00 7.50 1.04
C ILE A 99 3.14 6.49 0.89
N ILE A 100 2.93 5.49 0.04
CA ILE A 100 3.92 4.47 -0.27
C ILE A 100 4.50 4.78 -1.65
N TRP A 101 5.73 5.25 -1.67
CA TRP A 101 6.47 5.53 -2.90
C TRP A 101 7.25 4.30 -3.34
N GLY A 102 7.14 3.92 -4.60
CA GLY A 102 7.99 2.87 -5.15
C GLY A 102 9.48 3.19 -5.08
N ARG A 103 9.83 4.48 -5.16
CA ARG A 103 11.20 4.98 -5.01
C ARG A 103 11.19 6.43 -4.51
N ARG A 104 12.15 6.80 -3.65
CA ARG A 104 12.29 8.18 -3.12
C ARG A 104 12.32 9.24 -4.21
N ARG A 105 13.01 9.01 -5.32
CA ARG A 105 13.13 9.97 -6.44
C ARG A 105 11.80 10.31 -7.14
N LEU A 106 10.73 9.58 -6.86
CA LEU A 106 9.40 9.82 -7.42
C LEU A 106 8.63 10.85 -6.58
N ASP A 107 8.98 11.00 -5.31
CA ASP A 107 8.42 12.00 -4.43
C ASP A 107 8.93 13.38 -4.82
N ILE A 108 8.02 14.25 -5.22
CA ILE A 108 8.32 15.63 -5.63
C ILE A 108 8.25 16.63 -4.48
N GLY A 109 7.91 16.16 -3.28
CA GLY A 109 7.67 16.99 -2.11
C GLY A 109 6.30 17.67 -2.11
N PHE A 110 5.93 18.19 -0.94
CA PHE A 110 4.66 18.89 -0.76
C PHE A 110 4.62 20.24 -1.47
N PRO A 111 3.49 20.63 -2.09
CA PRO A 111 3.28 21.97 -2.59
C PRO A 111 3.47 23.02 -1.47
N LEU A 112 4.10 24.16 -1.79
CA LEU A 112 4.32 25.25 -0.84
C LEU A 112 3.02 25.71 -0.16
N ALA A 113 1.91 25.75 -0.91
CA ALA A 113 0.61 26.14 -0.39
C ALA A 113 0.12 25.28 0.80
N TYR A 114 0.56 24.03 0.91
CA TYR A 114 0.17 23.16 2.02
C TYR A 114 1.05 23.31 3.26
N GLN A 115 2.27 23.86 3.14
CA GLN A 115 3.23 23.93 4.25
C GLN A 115 2.73 24.71 5.46
N ASN A 116 1.91 25.76 5.23
CA ASN A 116 1.34 26.58 6.30
C ASN A 116 -0.10 26.17 6.71
N LEU A 117 -0.75 25.31 5.91
CA LEU A 117 -2.14 24.90 6.16
C LEU A 117 -2.26 23.56 6.87
N LEU A 118 -1.27 22.70 6.71
CA LEU A 118 -1.30 21.32 7.18
C LEU A 118 -0.06 21.04 8.03
N ASN A 119 -0.24 20.26 9.10
CA ASN A 119 0.90 19.65 9.75
C ASN A 119 1.37 18.43 8.93
N LEU A 120 2.31 18.70 8.00
CA LEU A 120 2.82 17.72 7.04
C LEU A 120 3.64 16.61 7.69
N GLU A 121 4.09 16.78 8.94
CA GLU A 121 4.80 15.76 9.71
C GLU A 121 3.90 14.56 10.04
N HIS A 122 2.59 14.77 10.09
CA HIS A 122 1.61 13.70 10.32
C HIS A 122 1.34 12.86 9.06
N ILE A 123 1.86 13.26 7.89
CA ILE A 123 1.74 12.47 6.66
C ILE A 123 2.93 11.52 6.57
N GLN A 124 2.67 10.25 6.75
CA GLN A 124 3.70 9.21 6.68
C GLN A 124 4.11 8.97 5.23
N ARG A 125 5.42 9.00 4.96
CA ARG A 125 5.99 8.73 3.63
C ARG A 125 6.93 7.54 3.73
N ILE A 126 6.58 6.45 3.06
CA ILE A 126 7.32 5.20 3.03
C ILE A 126 7.94 5.05 1.64
N TYR A 127 9.23 4.74 1.58
CA TYR A 127 9.96 4.56 0.33
C TYR A 127 10.40 3.10 0.21
N LEU A 128 9.81 2.37 -0.75
CA LEU A 128 10.04 0.92 -0.88
C LEU A 128 11.49 0.56 -1.25
N ASP A 129 12.22 1.48 -1.88
CA ASP A 129 13.63 1.30 -2.21
C ASP A 129 14.59 1.54 -1.02
N GLU A 130 14.06 1.97 0.13
CA GLU A 130 14.81 2.24 1.35
C GLU A 130 14.38 1.35 2.53
N ILE A 131 13.46 0.41 2.31
CA ILE A 131 13.05 -0.51 3.36
C ILE A 131 14.22 -1.43 3.68
N GLU A 132 14.85 -1.20 4.82
CA GLU A 132 15.76 -2.15 5.46
C GLU A 132 14.90 -3.21 6.13
N GLY A 133 14.90 -4.42 5.57
CA GLY A 133 14.01 -5.49 6.05
C GLY A 133 14.53 -6.16 7.32
N GLU A 134 13.61 -6.55 8.20
CA GLU A 134 13.89 -7.56 9.22
C GLU A 134 14.41 -8.84 8.54
N SER A 135 15.33 -9.55 9.18
CA SER A 135 15.83 -10.82 8.65
C SER A 135 15.36 -11.97 9.55
N PRO A 136 14.53 -12.89 9.03
CA PRO A 136 13.92 -12.95 7.70
C PRO A 136 12.67 -12.04 7.56
N PRO A 137 12.45 -11.40 6.39
CA PRO A 137 11.28 -10.57 6.17
C PRO A 137 10.00 -11.41 6.11
N SER A 138 8.85 -10.80 6.50
CA SER A 138 7.55 -11.44 6.30
C SER A 138 7.28 -11.68 4.81
N LEU A 139 6.36 -12.61 4.49
CA LEU A 139 6.00 -12.89 3.10
C LEU A 139 5.46 -11.63 2.39
N GLY A 140 4.66 -10.80 3.08
CA GLY A 140 4.16 -9.54 2.55
C GLY A 140 5.29 -8.56 2.22
N ILE A 141 6.25 -8.35 3.12
CA ILE A 141 7.45 -7.52 2.87
C ILE A 141 8.28 -8.08 1.72
N SER A 142 8.46 -9.40 1.65
CA SER A 142 9.19 -10.07 0.56
C SER A 142 8.54 -9.82 -0.81
N ILE A 143 7.21 -9.85 -0.88
CA ILE A 143 6.45 -9.53 -2.10
C ILE A 143 6.60 -8.04 -2.46
N LEU A 144 6.54 -7.13 -1.48
CA LEU A 144 6.79 -5.71 -1.71
C LEU A 144 8.19 -5.44 -2.27
N GLN A 145 9.21 -6.01 -1.65
CA GLN A 145 10.58 -5.91 -2.12
C GLN A 145 10.72 -6.46 -3.55
N PHE A 146 9.99 -7.54 -3.88
CA PHE A 146 9.95 -8.08 -5.24
C PHE A 146 9.39 -7.09 -6.26
N ILE A 147 8.43 -6.22 -5.91
CA ILE A 147 7.90 -5.20 -6.81
C ILE A 147 9.01 -4.20 -7.24
N VAL A 148 9.91 -3.81 -6.33
CA VAL A 148 10.93 -2.78 -6.56
C VAL A 148 12.29 -3.32 -7.01
N ILE A 149 12.56 -4.61 -6.80
CA ILE A 149 13.85 -5.25 -7.16
C ILE A 149 14.13 -5.17 -8.67
N SER A 150 15.40 -5.18 -9.03
CA SER A 150 15.81 -5.19 -10.44
C SER A 150 15.40 -6.49 -11.14
N THR A 151 15.10 -6.40 -12.45
CA THR A 151 14.68 -7.53 -13.27
C THR A 151 15.71 -8.66 -13.34
N LYS A 152 16.99 -8.35 -13.13
CA LYS A 152 18.08 -9.37 -13.15
C LYS A 152 17.98 -10.36 -12.01
N LYS A 153 17.56 -9.91 -10.80
CA LYS A 153 17.44 -10.72 -9.59
C LYS A 153 16.05 -11.37 -9.43
N ALA A 154 15.11 -11.03 -10.30
CA ALA A 154 13.72 -11.45 -10.16
C ALA A 154 13.50 -12.99 -10.25
N PRO A 155 14.18 -13.77 -11.13
CA PRO A 155 13.93 -15.21 -11.23
C PRO A 155 14.18 -16.00 -9.94
N GLU A 156 15.29 -15.72 -9.26
CA GLU A 156 15.65 -16.39 -8.00
C GLU A 156 14.64 -16.04 -6.89
N GLN A 157 14.21 -14.79 -6.85
CA GLN A 157 13.27 -14.31 -5.85
C GLN A 157 11.87 -14.89 -6.04
N VAL A 158 11.42 -15.08 -7.28
CA VAL A 158 10.13 -15.73 -7.58
C VAL A 158 10.07 -17.14 -7.01
N GLN A 159 11.11 -17.94 -7.20
CA GLN A 159 11.16 -19.30 -6.66
C GLN A 159 11.08 -19.29 -5.13
N SER A 160 11.82 -18.38 -4.48
CA SER A 160 11.78 -18.20 -3.03
C SER A 160 10.37 -17.82 -2.55
N LEU A 161 9.72 -16.84 -3.20
CA LEU A 161 8.38 -16.39 -2.85
C LEU A 161 7.32 -17.49 -3.00
N ILE A 162 7.36 -18.26 -4.08
CA ILE A 162 6.44 -19.39 -4.28
C ILE A 162 6.65 -20.45 -3.18
N LYS A 163 7.90 -20.75 -2.83
CA LYS A 163 8.19 -21.70 -1.75
C LYS A 163 7.68 -21.20 -0.40
N GLN A 164 7.95 -19.93 -0.05
CA GLN A 164 7.47 -19.31 1.18
C GLN A 164 5.93 -19.30 1.23
N THR A 165 5.27 -18.94 0.14
CA THR A 165 3.79 -18.92 0.04
C THR A 165 3.23 -20.30 0.38
N ARG A 166 3.78 -21.36 -0.20
CA ARG A 166 3.33 -22.74 0.06
C ARG A 166 3.60 -23.22 1.48
N GLN A 167 4.65 -22.70 2.14
CA GLN A 167 5.01 -23.09 3.49
C GLN A 167 4.25 -22.34 4.57
N GLN A 168 3.95 -21.03 4.33
CA GLN A 168 3.37 -20.15 5.35
C GLN A 168 1.85 -20.04 5.26
N ILE A 169 1.27 -20.22 4.07
CA ILE A 169 -0.17 -20.11 3.87
C ILE A 169 -0.80 -21.49 3.80
N VAL A 170 -1.64 -21.81 4.77
CA VAL A 170 -2.32 -23.12 4.88
C VAL A 170 -3.58 -23.17 4.03
N ASP A 171 -4.35 -22.07 3.96
CA ASP A 171 -5.58 -22.02 3.17
C ASP A 171 -5.31 -22.05 1.66
N PRO A 172 -5.82 -23.07 0.91
CA PRO A 172 -5.55 -23.22 -0.52
C PRO A 172 -6.00 -22.04 -1.37
N ASN A 173 -7.10 -21.39 -1.00
CA ASN A 173 -7.65 -20.26 -1.75
C ASN A 173 -6.75 -19.03 -1.59
N THR A 174 -6.33 -18.73 -0.36
CA THR A 174 -5.39 -17.65 -0.06
C THR A 174 -4.04 -17.91 -0.72
N GLN A 175 -3.54 -19.15 -0.65
CA GLN A 175 -2.29 -19.55 -1.32
C GLN A 175 -2.35 -19.29 -2.83
N ARG A 176 -3.45 -19.66 -3.47
CA ARG A 176 -3.68 -19.43 -4.91
C ARG A 176 -3.70 -17.92 -5.22
N ASN A 177 -4.43 -17.13 -4.44
CA ASN A 177 -4.53 -15.68 -4.62
C ASN A 177 -3.15 -15.01 -4.54
N VAL A 178 -2.28 -15.44 -3.62
CA VAL A 178 -0.92 -14.90 -3.48
C VAL A 178 -0.04 -15.32 -4.67
N ILE A 179 -0.15 -16.56 -5.16
CA ILE A 179 0.59 -17.00 -6.35
C ILE A 179 0.16 -16.18 -7.56
N GLU A 180 -1.14 -15.98 -7.78
CA GLU A 180 -1.66 -15.13 -8.85
C GLU A 180 -1.20 -13.66 -8.73
N LEU A 181 -1.06 -13.16 -7.49
CA LEU A 181 -0.50 -11.82 -7.25
C LEU A 181 0.96 -11.76 -7.69
N ILE A 182 1.78 -12.74 -7.33
CA ILE A 182 3.19 -12.84 -7.75
C ILE A 182 3.29 -12.89 -9.28
N GLU A 183 2.43 -13.69 -9.95
CA GLU A 183 2.36 -13.75 -11.41
C GLU A 183 2.00 -12.40 -12.05
N LYS A 184 1.03 -11.68 -11.48
CA LYS A 184 0.67 -10.32 -11.94
C LYS A 184 1.85 -9.35 -11.81
N ILE A 185 2.63 -9.44 -10.73
CA ILE A 185 3.84 -8.63 -10.55
C ILE A 185 4.89 -8.99 -11.60
N ILE A 186 5.08 -10.28 -11.91
CA ILE A 186 6.01 -10.73 -12.97
C ILE A 186 5.61 -10.15 -14.32
N ILE A 187 4.34 -10.25 -14.70
CA ILE A 187 3.82 -9.70 -15.95
C ILE A 187 4.03 -8.17 -16.02
N TYR A 188 3.83 -7.48 -14.89
CA TYR A 188 4.10 -6.05 -14.79
C TYR A 188 5.58 -5.71 -15.00
N LYS A 189 6.50 -6.51 -14.43
CA LYS A 189 7.96 -6.30 -14.53
C LYS A 189 8.52 -6.67 -15.92
N PHE A 190 7.92 -7.64 -16.60
CA PHE A 190 8.42 -8.20 -17.87
C PHE A 190 7.37 -8.12 -19.00
N PRO A 191 6.92 -6.92 -19.38
CA PRO A 191 5.82 -6.77 -20.34
C PRO A 191 6.12 -7.33 -21.74
N GLN A 192 7.39 -7.55 -22.08
CA GLN A 192 7.79 -8.08 -23.40
C GLN A 192 7.86 -9.61 -23.45
N LYS A 193 7.90 -10.32 -22.32
CA LYS A 193 7.95 -11.79 -22.27
C LYS A 193 6.58 -12.48 -22.27
N SER A 194 5.50 -11.73 -22.08
CA SER A 194 4.14 -12.26 -22.03
C SER A 194 3.44 -12.36 -23.39
N ARG A 195 4.15 -12.14 -24.50
CA ARG A 195 3.62 -12.17 -25.88
C ARG A 195 4.20 -13.30 -26.76
N GLN A 196 4.83 -14.29 -26.15
CA GLN A 196 5.25 -15.51 -26.85
C GLN A 196 4.47 -16.71 -26.35
#